data_a8c691f5b16a22cca493881fcc754396
#
_entry.id   a8c691f5b16a22cca493881fcc754396
#
_cell.length_a   1.000
_cell.length_b   1.000
_cell.length_c   1.000
_cell.angle_alpha   90.00
_cell.angle_beta   90.00
_cell.angle_gamma   90.00
#
_symmetry.space_group_name_H-M   'P 1'
#
loop_
_entity.id
_entity.type
_entity.pdbx_description
1 polymer ?
#
loop_
_entity_poly.entity_id
_entity_poly.type
_entity_poly.pdbx_seq_one_letter_code
_entity_poly.pdbx_strand_id
1 'polypeptide(L)'
;MTMALCAASAMPLVSDAKDNAGAQLLAAAEAPKAEDTVKKPAFEDKRIEINLASRLLTLYQGDVGIRMYPVAPGKPSSPTPIGRRKVVEMELNPTWVDPDNPDNKVPSGPDCPLGYRWIGLGGNYGIHGTNVPSSIGGYASHGCVRMYEKDVEDLFDHIVKGIPVDIKYERVVAEMDPDKTVVYYIYPDGYARQPLQISDVRKKLSQLGVGGLADDASIQQAIDSSDGQPRYVAKVYDLYLKGELLDVHAYGKDGHVYLPVMAVAKAAGLRAEWSPNWQRVTTAFGKISGLQRGKSLYIDAKDAPTLLRLTGHLDENHNFILE
;
A
#
# COMPACT_ATOMS: atom_id res chain seq x y z
N MET A 1 23.91 6.44 43.59
CA MET A 1 25.32 6.35 44.02
C MET A 1 26.10 5.98 42.77
N THR A 2 26.95 6.69 42.16
CA THR A 2 27.82 7.83 42.40
C THR A 2 28.23 8.28 40.99
N MET A 3 27.92 9.38 40.50
CA MET A 3 28.64 10.65 40.37
C MET A 3 30.16 10.57 40.16
N ALA A 4 30.57 11.27 39.15
CA ALA A 4 31.70 12.22 39.06
C ALA A 4 32.46 12.01 37.74
N LEU A 5 33.01 12.94 37.10
CA LEU A 5 33.12 14.39 37.03
C LEU A 5 34.25 14.71 36.04
N CYS A 6 34.07 15.76 35.28
CA CYS A 6 34.99 16.63 34.54
C CYS A 6 36.49 16.47 34.64
N ALA A 7 37.19 16.77 33.53
CA ALA A 7 38.23 17.79 33.55
C ALA A 7 38.59 18.32 32.15
N ALA A 8 38.58 19.64 32.05
CA ALA A 8 39.12 20.47 30.98
C ALA A 8 40.57 20.86 31.28
N SER A 9 41.38 21.12 30.23
CA SER A 9 42.55 22.03 30.27
C SER A 9 43.07 22.12 28.82
N ALA A 10 42.99 23.27 28.19
CA ALA A 10 43.74 24.51 28.23
C ALA A 10 44.95 24.54 27.27
N MET A 11 44.89 25.53 26.39
CA MET A 11 45.91 25.96 25.41
C MET A 11 47.25 26.37 26.04
N PRO A 12 48.31 26.58 25.23
CA PRO A 12 48.75 27.96 25.03
C PRO A 12 49.12 28.37 23.58
N LEU A 13 49.04 29.68 23.40
CA LEU A 13 49.45 30.53 22.32
C LEU A 13 50.97 30.65 22.18
N VAL A 14 51.35 31.28 21.03
CA VAL A 14 52.51 32.19 20.75
C VAL A 14 53.25 31.71 19.51
N SER A 15 53.55 32.47 18.50
CA SER A 15 53.54 33.81 17.92
C SER A 15 54.51 33.85 16.73
N ASP A 16 54.17 34.71 15.74
CA ASP A 16 55.01 35.51 14.83
C ASP A 16 56.16 34.92 13.97
N ALA A 17 56.17 35.12 12.71
CA ALA A 17 56.52 36.28 11.92
C ALA A 17 56.73 35.96 10.44
N LYS A 18 56.18 36.82 9.58
CA LYS A 18 56.68 37.47 8.31
C LYS A 18 57.59 36.69 7.36
N ASP A 19 57.33 36.59 6.10
CA ASP A 19 57.38 37.52 5.00
C ASP A 19 57.28 36.79 3.62
N ASN A 20 56.50 37.39 2.77
CA ASN A 20 56.72 37.81 1.39
C ASN A 20 56.56 36.87 0.17
N ALA A 21 55.61 37.28 -0.62
CA ALA A 21 55.59 37.38 -2.09
C ALA A 21 55.59 36.08 -2.97
N GLY A 22 54.51 35.91 -3.63
CA GLY A 22 54.35 35.02 -4.80
C GLY A 22 52.92 34.96 -5.31
N ALA A 23 52.53 36.00 -6.09
CA ALA A 23 51.22 36.01 -6.73
C ALA A 23 51.17 34.92 -7.81
N GLN A 24 50.24 33.96 -7.67
CA GLN A 24 49.68 33.19 -8.76
C GLN A 24 48.17 33.11 -8.63
N LEU A 25 47.50 33.71 -9.62
CA LEU A 25 46.04 33.53 -9.82
C LEU A 25 45.74 32.04 -10.00
N LEU A 26 45.01 31.48 -9.07
CA LEU A 26 44.27 30.25 -9.30
C LEU A 26 42.78 30.59 -9.19
N ALA A 27 42.11 30.33 -10.32
CA ALA A 27 40.68 30.52 -10.45
C ALA A 27 39.91 29.87 -9.30
N ALA A 28 39.09 30.67 -8.65
CA ALA A 28 38.13 30.19 -7.68
C ALA A 28 37.13 29.28 -8.39
N ALA A 29 37.20 27.98 -8.12
CA ALA A 29 36.12 27.08 -8.44
C ALA A 29 34.92 27.49 -7.58
N GLU A 30 33.86 27.97 -8.21
CA GLU A 30 32.59 28.21 -7.57
C GLU A 30 32.12 26.92 -6.92
N ALA A 31 31.90 26.94 -5.59
CA ALA A 31 31.21 25.90 -4.89
C ALA A 31 29.79 25.72 -5.48
N PRO A 32 29.30 24.50 -5.66
CA PRO A 32 27.94 24.30 -6.14
C PRO A 32 26.97 24.98 -5.15
N LYS A 33 26.16 25.91 -5.69
CA LYS A 33 25.05 26.51 -4.98
C LYS A 33 24.21 25.37 -4.40
N ALA A 34 24.04 25.36 -3.07
CA ALA A 34 23.03 24.53 -2.42
C ALA A 34 21.69 24.83 -3.11
N GLU A 35 21.12 23.84 -3.77
CA GLU A 35 19.73 23.90 -4.21
C GLU A 35 18.91 24.12 -2.96
N ASP A 36 18.24 25.27 -2.88
CA ASP A 36 17.17 25.50 -1.95
C ASP A 36 16.11 24.41 -2.19
N THR A 37 16.18 23.35 -1.43
CA THR A 37 15.08 22.40 -1.30
C THR A 37 13.96 23.15 -0.62
N VAL A 38 13.12 23.81 -1.43
CA VAL A 38 11.84 24.37 -1.00
C VAL A 38 11.12 23.21 -0.33
N LYS A 39 11.02 23.25 1.01
CA LYS A 39 10.19 22.31 1.76
C LYS A 39 8.79 22.41 1.16
N LYS A 40 8.36 21.40 0.42
CA LYS A 40 6.97 21.28 -0.04
C LYS A 40 6.05 21.47 1.16
N PRO A 41 4.97 22.27 1.05
CA PRO A 41 4.00 22.43 2.14
C PRO A 41 3.57 21.06 2.65
N ALA A 42 3.36 20.92 3.95
CA ALA A 42 3.04 19.64 4.61
C ALA A 42 1.75 18.96 4.08
N PHE A 43 0.99 19.63 3.19
CA PHE A 43 -0.24 19.15 2.58
C PHE A 43 -0.11 18.88 1.06
N GLU A 44 1.00 19.23 0.42
CA GLU A 44 1.26 18.80 -0.95
C GLU A 44 1.39 17.28 -0.98
N ASP A 45 0.84 16.63 -2.00
CA ASP A 45 0.79 15.18 -2.19
C ASP A 45 -0.17 14.42 -1.24
N LYS A 46 -0.97 15.09 -0.41
CA LYS A 46 -2.03 14.39 0.34
C LYS A 46 -3.26 14.13 -0.54
N ARG A 47 -3.84 12.95 -0.38
CA ARG A 47 -5.12 12.57 -0.98
C ARG A 47 -5.93 11.70 -0.03
N ILE A 48 -7.24 11.77 -0.17
CA ILE A 48 -8.17 10.87 0.53
C ILE A 48 -8.66 9.84 -0.47
N GLU A 49 -8.69 8.59 -0.05
CA GLU A 49 -9.35 7.51 -0.77
C GLU A 49 -10.44 6.90 0.10
N ILE A 50 -11.65 6.77 -0.45
CA ILE A 50 -12.78 6.14 0.25
C ILE A 50 -13.21 4.93 -0.56
N ASN A 51 -13.01 3.74 -0.02
CA ASN A 51 -13.55 2.53 -0.62
C ASN A 51 -14.86 2.14 0.07
N LEU A 52 -15.95 2.31 -0.65
CA LEU A 52 -17.29 2.10 -0.11
C LEU A 52 -17.59 0.63 0.18
N ALA A 53 -16.97 -0.31 -0.54
CA ALA A 53 -17.16 -1.74 -0.29
C ALA A 53 -16.49 -2.19 1.01
N SER A 54 -15.27 -1.72 1.29
CA SER A 54 -14.58 -1.98 2.56
C SER A 54 -15.09 -1.13 3.72
N ARG A 55 -15.77 -0.01 3.42
CA ARG A 55 -16.19 1.01 4.40
C ARG A 55 -14.99 1.58 5.17
N LEU A 56 -13.92 1.85 4.41
CA LEU A 56 -12.68 2.45 4.91
C LEU A 56 -12.38 3.74 4.16
N LEU A 57 -11.88 4.72 4.89
CA LEU A 57 -11.28 5.95 4.38
C LEU A 57 -9.79 5.94 4.71
N THR A 58 -8.94 6.13 3.72
CA THR A 58 -7.49 6.22 3.91
C THR A 58 -7.00 7.60 3.50
N LEU A 59 -6.24 8.25 4.37
CA LEU A 59 -5.47 9.45 4.06
C LEU A 59 -4.07 9.02 3.64
N TYR A 60 -3.67 9.42 2.45
CA TYR A 60 -2.35 9.16 1.89
C TYR A 60 -1.47 10.40 1.93
N GLN A 61 -0.16 10.17 2.04
CA GLN A 61 0.90 11.13 1.75
C GLN A 61 1.77 10.51 0.65
N GLY A 62 1.71 11.06 -0.58
CA GLY A 62 2.23 10.34 -1.74
C GLY A 62 1.53 8.99 -1.90
N ASP A 63 2.30 7.89 -1.96
CA ASP A 63 1.75 6.55 -2.08
C ASP A 63 1.62 5.80 -0.74
N VAL A 64 1.98 6.45 0.37
CA VAL A 64 1.91 5.84 1.70
C VAL A 64 0.60 6.19 2.39
N GLY A 65 -0.17 5.20 2.80
CA GLY A 65 -1.33 5.37 3.67
C GLY A 65 -0.88 5.74 5.09
N ILE A 66 -1.17 6.97 5.52
CA ILE A 66 -0.71 7.48 6.81
C ILE A 66 -1.79 7.42 7.91
N ARG A 67 -3.06 7.33 7.52
CA ARG A 67 -4.22 7.18 8.41
C ARG A 67 -5.28 6.33 7.74
N MET A 68 -5.97 5.50 8.51
CA MET A 68 -7.10 4.70 8.04
C MET A 68 -8.21 4.74 9.06
N TYR A 69 -9.44 4.98 8.60
CA TYR A 69 -10.61 5.13 9.45
C TYR A 69 -11.77 4.29 8.94
N PRO A 70 -12.50 3.60 9.82
CA PRO A 70 -13.77 3.00 9.46
C PRO A 70 -14.83 4.09 9.22
N VAL A 71 -15.67 3.90 8.23
CA VAL A 71 -16.70 4.86 7.84
C VAL A 71 -18.06 4.19 7.62
N ALA A 72 -19.13 5.00 7.57
CA ALA A 72 -20.43 4.56 7.10
C ALA A 72 -20.86 5.41 5.90
N PRO A 73 -20.81 4.86 4.68
CA PRO A 73 -21.34 5.49 3.49
C PRO A 73 -22.86 5.42 3.40
N GLY A 74 -23.41 5.92 2.29
CA GLY A 74 -24.82 5.90 1.98
C GLY A 74 -25.42 4.50 1.97
N LYS A 75 -26.69 4.38 2.40
CA LYS A 75 -27.47 3.14 2.31
C LYS A 75 -27.74 2.76 0.84
N PRO A 76 -28.07 1.50 0.52
CA PRO A 76 -28.33 1.05 -0.85
C PRO A 76 -29.36 1.86 -1.63
N SER A 77 -30.38 2.39 -0.94
CA SER A 77 -31.42 3.24 -1.54
C SER A 77 -30.95 4.68 -1.80
N SER A 78 -29.84 5.11 -1.19
CA SER A 78 -29.24 6.43 -1.34
C SER A 78 -27.71 6.33 -1.25
N PRO A 79 -27.06 5.69 -2.23
CA PRO A 79 -25.66 5.36 -2.16
C PRO A 79 -24.77 6.59 -2.30
N THR A 80 -23.61 6.56 -1.66
CA THR A 80 -22.55 7.56 -1.89
C THR A 80 -22.10 7.51 -3.34
N PRO A 81 -22.11 8.65 -4.08
CA PRO A 81 -21.64 8.66 -5.46
C PRO A 81 -20.14 8.40 -5.56
N ILE A 82 -19.75 7.47 -6.43
CA ILE A 82 -18.35 7.20 -6.76
C ILE A 82 -17.78 8.29 -7.68
N GLY A 83 -16.47 8.44 -7.69
CA GLY A 83 -15.74 9.33 -8.58
C GLY A 83 -14.76 10.24 -7.85
N ARG A 84 -14.05 11.04 -8.64
CA ARG A 84 -13.06 12.00 -8.13
C ARG A 84 -13.73 13.28 -7.69
N ARG A 85 -13.38 13.73 -6.51
CA ARG A 85 -13.83 14.97 -5.88
C ARG A 85 -12.64 15.69 -5.26
N LYS A 86 -12.91 16.80 -4.59
CA LYS A 86 -11.95 17.51 -3.73
C LYS A 86 -12.66 18.08 -2.52
N VAL A 87 -11.92 18.32 -1.47
CA VAL A 87 -12.42 19.06 -0.31
C VAL A 87 -12.68 20.51 -0.73
N VAL A 88 -13.92 20.94 -0.72
CA VAL A 88 -14.33 22.31 -1.11
C VAL A 88 -14.67 23.17 0.08
N GLU A 89 -15.04 22.55 1.19
CA GLU A 89 -15.45 23.21 2.41
C GLU A 89 -14.95 22.47 3.65
N MET A 90 -14.68 23.22 4.69
CA MET A 90 -14.34 22.68 6.01
C MET A 90 -14.98 23.56 7.07
N GLU A 91 -15.80 22.98 7.94
CA GLU A 91 -16.55 23.72 8.96
C GLU A 91 -16.38 23.06 10.32
N LEU A 92 -16.09 23.89 11.31
CA LEU A 92 -16.07 23.53 12.73
C LEU A 92 -17.45 23.77 13.32
N ASN A 93 -17.96 22.82 14.08
CA ASN A 93 -19.24 22.91 14.75
C ASN A 93 -20.40 23.25 13.80
N PRO A 94 -20.62 22.43 12.74
CA PRO A 94 -21.66 22.67 11.76
C PRO A 94 -23.06 22.59 12.38
N THR A 95 -23.99 23.35 11.83
CA THR A 95 -25.42 23.17 12.12
C THR A 95 -26.01 22.23 11.06
N TRP A 96 -26.62 21.14 11.50
CA TRP A 96 -27.36 20.29 10.58
C TRP A 96 -28.68 20.95 10.22
N VAL A 97 -29.01 20.94 8.92
CA VAL A 97 -30.30 21.39 8.40
C VAL A 97 -30.97 20.19 7.75
N ASP A 98 -32.19 19.93 8.14
CA ASP A 98 -32.98 18.84 7.58
C ASP A 98 -33.23 19.07 6.08
N PRO A 99 -32.80 18.18 5.18
CA PRO A 99 -32.99 18.37 3.74
C PRO A 99 -34.46 18.37 3.32
N ASP A 100 -35.35 17.75 4.09
CA ASP A 100 -36.77 17.65 3.79
C ASP A 100 -37.60 18.76 4.50
N ASN A 101 -37.02 19.36 5.55
CA ASN A 101 -37.64 20.48 6.29
C ASN A 101 -36.58 21.48 6.75
N PRO A 102 -36.23 22.50 5.96
CA PRO A 102 -35.18 23.46 6.26
C PRO A 102 -35.37 24.31 7.54
N ASP A 103 -36.58 24.33 8.09
CA ASP A 103 -36.85 24.97 9.38
C ASP A 103 -36.37 24.13 10.57
N ASN A 104 -36.24 22.84 10.37
CA ASN A 104 -35.69 21.91 11.36
C ASN A 104 -34.15 21.95 11.33
N LYS A 105 -33.57 22.59 12.34
CA LYS A 105 -32.10 22.77 12.47
C LYS A 105 -31.62 22.23 13.80
N VAL A 106 -30.53 21.48 13.75
CA VAL A 106 -29.87 20.97 14.96
C VAL A 106 -28.47 21.58 15.03
N PRO A 107 -28.20 22.45 16.01
CA PRO A 107 -26.87 23.05 16.20
C PRO A 107 -25.85 21.96 16.54
N SER A 108 -24.58 22.28 16.35
CA SER A 108 -23.48 21.38 16.73
C SER A 108 -23.60 20.96 18.19
N GLY A 109 -23.33 19.71 18.45
CA GLY A 109 -23.48 19.10 19.79
C GLY A 109 -23.62 17.59 19.70
N PRO A 110 -23.81 16.93 20.84
CA PRO A 110 -23.90 15.46 20.91
C PRO A 110 -25.12 14.88 20.14
N ASP A 111 -26.15 15.71 19.95
CA ASP A 111 -27.38 15.31 19.21
C ASP A 111 -27.31 15.68 17.72
N CYS A 112 -26.28 16.40 17.28
CA CYS A 112 -26.15 16.81 15.91
C CYS A 112 -25.82 15.63 14.97
N PRO A 113 -26.62 15.39 13.93
CA PRO A 113 -26.34 14.30 12.98
C PRO A 113 -25.01 14.44 12.23
N LEU A 114 -24.43 15.67 12.14
CA LEU A 114 -23.13 15.94 11.52
C LEU A 114 -21.97 15.87 12.49
N GLY A 115 -22.23 15.77 13.80
CA GLY A 115 -21.20 15.87 14.82
C GLY A 115 -20.55 17.25 14.88
N TYR A 116 -19.21 17.28 15.12
CA TYR A 116 -18.46 18.53 15.33
C TYR A 116 -17.63 18.98 14.12
N ARG A 117 -17.60 18.19 13.04
CA ARG A 117 -16.81 18.50 11.82
C ARG A 117 -17.61 18.19 10.57
N TRP A 118 -17.51 19.10 9.61
CA TRP A 118 -18.00 18.92 8.25
C TRP A 118 -16.87 19.16 7.26
N ILE A 119 -16.68 18.22 6.34
CA ILE A 119 -15.73 18.26 5.23
C ILE A 119 -16.52 18.10 3.94
N GLY A 120 -16.88 19.23 3.32
CA GLY A 120 -17.71 19.26 2.12
C GLY A 120 -16.95 18.82 0.87
N LEU A 121 -17.59 17.95 0.08
CA LEU A 121 -17.08 17.41 -1.18
C LEU A 121 -17.80 17.97 -2.41
N GLY A 122 -18.68 18.95 -2.20
CA GLY A 122 -19.55 19.55 -3.19
C GLY A 122 -20.83 18.76 -3.45
N GLY A 123 -21.87 19.46 -3.94
CA GLY A 123 -23.16 18.88 -4.28
C GLY A 123 -23.90 18.24 -3.10
N ASN A 124 -23.89 18.85 -1.94
CA ASN A 124 -24.51 18.39 -0.69
C ASN A 124 -23.93 17.06 -0.15
N TYR A 125 -22.75 16.64 -0.61
CA TYR A 125 -22.04 15.48 -0.09
C TYR A 125 -20.86 15.91 0.74
N GLY A 126 -20.63 15.22 1.84
CA GLY A 126 -19.52 15.48 2.75
C GLY A 126 -19.11 14.27 3.55
N ILE A 127 -18.00 14.45 4.26
CA ILE A 127 -17.51 13.58 5.31
C ILE A 127 -17.74 14.32 6.63
N HIS A 128 -18.33 13.65 7.62
CA HIS A 128 -18.72 14.30 8.88
C HIS A 128 -18.74 13.30 10.04
N GLY A 129 -18.81 13.81 11.25
CA GLY A 129 -19.04 13.02 12.45
C GLY A 129 -20.43 12.39 12.51
N THR A 130 -20.83 11.86 13.63
CA THR A 130 -22.17 11.28 13.80
C THR A 130 -22.61 11.20 15.25
N ASN A 131 -23.89 11.48 15.50
CA ASN A 131 -24.55 11.18 16.77
C ASN A 131 -24.98 9.70 16.90
N VAL A 132 -24.72 8.87 15.87
CA VAL A 132 -25.05 7.44 15.85
C VAL A 132 -23.79 6.62 15.57
N PRO A 133 -22.84 6.50 16.51
CA PRO A 133 -21.55 5.83 16.31
C PRO A 133 -21.70 4.34 15.95
N SER A 134 -22.78 3.67 16.36
CA SER A 134 -23.08 2.29 15.98
C SER A 134 -23.36 2.10 14.48
N SER A 135 -23.57 3.19 13.72
CA SER A 135 -23.73 3.13 12.27
C SER A 135 -22.42 2.92 11.51
N ILE A 136 -21.26 3.21 12.15
CA ILE A 136 -19.95 3.07 11.51
C ILE A 136 -19.65 1.60 11.20
N GLY A 137 -19.10 1.36 9.99
CA GLY A 137 -18.93 0.02 9.44
C GLY A 137 -20.15 -0.53 8.70
N GLY A 138 -21.28 0.20 8.71
CA GLY A 138 -22.48 -0.11 7.94
C GLY A 138 -22.69 0.79 6.73
N TYR A 139 -23.84 0.63 6.07
CA TYR A 139 -24.35 1.50 5.00
C TYR A 139 -25.57 2.25 5.56
N ALA A 140 -25.39 3.48 6.05
CA ALA A 140 -26.38 4.10 6.93
C ALA A 140 -26.82 5.51 6.55
N SER A 141 -26.05 6.27 5.77
CA SER A 141 -26.35 7.66 5.46
C SER A 141 -27.26 7.82 4.24
N HIS A 142 -27.62 9.08 3.93
CA HIS A 142 -28.30 9.46 2.70
C HIS A 142 -27.33 9.90 1.59
N GLY A 143 -26.08 9.40 1.65
CA GLY A 143 -25.06 9.65 0.63
C GLY A 143 -23.78 10.28 1.16
N CYS A 144 -23.80 10.99 2.28
CA CYS A 144 -22.59 11.46 2.96
C CYS A 144 -21.81 10.29 3.58
N VAL A 145 -20.61 10.55 4.04
CA VAL A 145 -19.74 9.55 4.69
C VAL A 145 -19.60 9.91 6.16
N ARG A 146 -20.13 9.04 7.03
CA ARG A 146 -20.05 9.22 8.49
C ARG A 146 -18.76 8.65 9.02
N MET A 147 -18.19 9.30 10.03
CA MET A 147 -17.03 8.87 10.80
C MET A 147 -17.33 8.91 12.30
N TYR A 148 -16.53 8.21 13.11
CA TYR A 148 -16.50 8.49 14.53
C TYR A 148 -16.03 9.93 14.77
N GLU A 149 -16.51 10.58 15.85
CA GLU A 149 -16.13 11.97 16.15
C GLU A 149 -14.62 12.17 16.23
N LYS A 150 -13.93 11.36 17.03
CA LYS A 150 -12.48 11.41 17.16
C LYS A 150 -11.73 11.24 15.83
N ASP A 151 -12.29 10.42 14.93
CA ASP A 151 -11.65 10.09 13.65
C ASP A 151 -11.83 11.23 12.64
N VAL A 152 -13.02 11.86 12.60
CA VAL A 152 -13.25 13.03 11.74
C VAL A 152 -12.49 14.25 12.24
N GLU A 153 -12.30 14.41 13.54
CA GLU A 153 -11.49 15.48 14.13
C GLU A 153 -10.02 15.29 13.75
N ASP A 154 -9.48 14.07 13.92
CA ASP A 154 -8.11 13.76 13.50
C ASP A 154 -7.93 13.95 11.98
N LEU A 155 -8.87 13.48 11.15
CA LEU A 155 -8.82 13.72 9.71
C LEU A 155 -8.83 15.21 9.38
N PHE A 156 -9.73 15.98 10.01
CA PHE A 156 -9.89 17.42 9.79
C PHE A 156 -8.60 18.20 10.05
N ASP A 157 -7.87 17.85 11.10
CA ASP A 157 -6.61 18.50 11.49
C ASP A 157 -5.45 18.15 10.53
N HIS A 158 -5.59 17.08 9.74
CA HIS A 158 -4.54 16.61 8.84
C HIS A 158 -4.78 16.98 7.36
N ILE A 159 -5.87 17.69 7.04
CA ILE A 159 -6.21 18.04 5.66
C ILE A 159 -6.45 19.55 5.50
N VAL A 160 -6.54 19.99 4.25
CA VAL A 160 -6.91 21.37 3.88
C VAL A 160 -7.88 21.34 2.69
N LYS A 161 -8.56 22.46 2.43
CA LYS A 161 -9.36 22.64 1.22
C LYS A 161 -8.48 22.41 -0.03
N GLY A 162 -9.07 21.77 -1.03
CA GLY A 162 -8.39 21.44 -2.28
C GLY A 162 -7.82 20.03 -2.37
N ILE A 163 -7.66 19.32 -1.24
CA ILE A 163 -7.16 17.92 -1.25
C ILE A 163 -8.06 17.05 -2.13
N PRO A 164 -7.46 16.24 -3.04
CA PRO A 164 -8.20 15.27 -3.84
C PRO A 164 -8.86 14.20 -2.98
N VAL A 165 -10.08 13.82 -3.37
CA VAL A 165 -10.83 12.72 -2.75
C VAL A 165 -11.28 11.77 -3.85
N ASP A 166 -10.82 10.52 -3.80
CA ASP A 166 -11.24 9.47 -4.72
C ASP A 166 -12.20 8.52 -4.00
N ILE A 167 -13.44 8.46 -4.49
CA ILE A 167 -14.49 7.59 -3.94
C ILE A 167 -14.70 6.44 -4.89
N LYS A 168 -14.42 5.22 -4.43
CA LYS A 168 -14.49 4.01 -5.22
C LYS A 168 -15.33 2.92 -4.55
N TYR A 169 -15.73 1.93 -5.33
CA TYR A 169 -16.41 0.75 -4.85
C TYR A 169 -15.65 -0.48 -5.35
N GLU A 170 -14.67 -0.93 -4.59
CA GLU A 170 -13.82 -2.06 -4.93
C GLU A 170 -13.99 -3.17 -3.90
N ARG A 171 -14.60 -4.28 -4.30
CA ARG A 171 -14.79 -5.43 -3.44
C ARG A 171 -13.51 -6.25 -3.26
N VAL A 172 -12.66 -6.29 -4.29
CA VAL A 172 -11.36 -6.99 -4.23
C VAL A 172 -10.25 -5.97 -4.01
N VAL A 173 -9.59 -6.05 -2.89
CA VAL A 173 -8.37 -5.29 -2.58
C VAL A 173 -7.23 -6.29 -2.46
N ALA A 174 -6.14 -6.06 -3.16
CA ALA A 174 -4.90 -6.83 -3.04
C ALA A 174 -3.76 -5.86 -2.78
N GLU A 175 -2.93 -6.19 -1.82
CA GLU A 175 -1.82 -5.35 -1.38
C GLU A 175 -0.59 -6.18 -1.06
N MET A 176 0.55 -5.53 -1.12
CA MET A 176 1.83 -6.09 -0.72
C MET A 176 2.33 -5.29 0.47
N ASP A 177 2.51 -5.97 1.59
CA ASP A 177 3.05 -5.38 2.81
C ASP A 177 4.53 -5.00 2.64
N PRO A 178 5.08 -4.12 3.50
CA PRO A 178 6.50 -3.74 3.46
C PRO A 178 7.47 -4.94 3.54
N ASP A 179 7.06 -6.04 4.18
CA ASP A 179 7.82 -7.28 4.24
C ASP A 179 7.65 -8.16 2.98
N LYS A 180 7.00 -7.62 1.93
CA LYS A 180 6.69 -8.24 0.64
C LYS A 180 5.73 -9.43 0.71
N THR A 181 4.94 -9.52 1.77
CA THR A 181 3.81 -10.45 1.85
C THR A 181 2.63 -9.92 1.05
N VAL A 182 2.11 -10.74 0.13
CA VAL A 182 0.92 -10.40 -0.64
C VAL A 182 -0.31 -11.02 0.00
N VAL A 183 -1.29 -10.16 0.29
CA VAL A 183 -2.59 -10.52 0.82
C VAL A 183 -3.70 -9.94 -0.07
N TYR A 184 -4.89 -10.54 -0.01
CA TYR A 184 -6.07 -9.95 -0.62
C TYR A 184 -7.28 -10.08 0.31
N TYR A 185 -8.24 -9.19 0.08
CA TYR A 185 -9.49 -9.09 0.82
C TYR A 185 -10.64 -9.10 -0.18
N ILE A 186 -11.75 -9.75 0.16
CA ILE A 186 -12.99 -9.67 -0.60
C ILE A 186 -14.09 -9.18 0.33
N TYR A 187 -14.58 -7.98 0.04
CA TYR A 187 -15.61 -7.33 0.84
C TYR A 187 -17.02 -7.67 0.34
N PRO A 188 -18.04 -7.63 1.21
CA PRO A 188 -19.43 -7.81 0.84
C PRO A 188 -19.90 -6.86 -0.27
N ASP A 189 -20.83 -7.30 -1.12
CA ASP A 189 -21.46 -6.44 -2.12
C ASP A 189 -22.66 -5.69 -1.51
N GLY A 190 -22.40 -4.73 -0.64
CA GLY A 190 -23.44 -3.99 0.07
C GLY A 190 -24.37 -3.18 -0.82
N TYR A 191 -23.97 -2.90 -2.07
CA TYR A 191 -24.81 -2.21 -3.06
C TYR A 191 -25.38 -3.14 -4.13
N ALA A 192 -25.06 -4.44 -4.09
CA ALA A 192 -25.45 -5.43 -5.10
C ALA A 192 -25.09 -5.00 -6.54
N ARG A 193 -23.87 -4.44 -6.73
CA ARG A 193 -23.42 -3.84 -8.00
C ARG A 193 -22.24 -4.52 -8.65
N GLN A 194 -21.53 -5.38 -7.92
CA GLN A 194 -20.26 -5.94 -8.38
C GLN A 194 -20.19 -7.44 -8.06
N PRO A 195 -20.97 -8.29 -8.80
CA PRO A 195 -20.76 -9.73 -8.71
C PRO A 195 -19.33 -10.06 -9.12
N LEU A 196 -18.68 -10.97 -8.38
CA LEU A 196 -17.29 -11.33 -8.60
C LEU A 196 -17.16 -12.72 -9.21
N GLN A 197 -16.14 -12.87 -10.05
CA GLN A 197 -15.64 -14.13 -10.57
C GLN A 197 -14.19 -14.35 -10.15
N ILE A 198 -13.72 -15.59 -10.20
CA ILE A 198 -12.32 -15.95 -9.91
C ILE A 198 -11.35 -15.10 -10.77
N SER A 199 -11.71 -14.83 -12.02
CA SER A 199 -10.91 -14.01 -12.95
C SER A 199 -10.67 -12.57 -12.44
N ASP A 200 -11.64 -11.99 -11.72
CA ASP A 200 -11.52 -10.62 -11.19
C ASP A 200 -10.49 -10.56 -10.07
N VAL A 201 -10.53 -11.52 -9.16
CA VAL A 201 -9.54 -11.66 -8.09
C VAL A 201 -8.16 -11.95 -8.67
N ARG A 202 -8.07 -12.89 -9.61
CA ARG A 202 -6.81 -13.25 -10.25
C ARG A 202 -6.19 -12.09 -11.02
N LYS A 203 -7.01 -11.24 -11.64
CA LYS A 203 -6.55 -10.01 -12.30
C LYS A 203 -5.89 -9.05 -11.31
N LYS A 204 -6.48 -8.82 -10.13
CA LYS A 204 -5.87 -7.99 -9.07
C LYS A 204 -4.56 -8.58 -8.57
N LEU A 205 -4.52 -9.88 -8.29
CA LEU A 205 -3.31 -10.57 -7.86
C LEU A 205 -2.20 -10.57 -8.92
N SER A 206 -2.56 -10.59 -10.21
CA SER A 206 -1.59 -10.52 -11.31
C SER A 206 -0.90 -9.16 -11.40
N GLN A 207 -1.53 -8.09 -10.94
CA GLN A 207 -0.90 -6.76 -10.85
C GLN A 207 0.26 -6.74 -9.84
N LEU A 208 0.24 -7.64 -8.86
CA LEU A 208 1.29 -7.85 -7.86
C LEU A 208 2.19 -9.05 -8.20
N GLY A 209 2.11 -9.60 -9.42
CA GLY A 209 2.94 -10.71 -9.88
C GLY A 209 2.55 -12.10 -9.36
N VAL A 210 1.52 -12.22 -8.50
CA VAL A 210 1.18 -13.47 -7.79
C VAL A 210 -0.12 -14.14 -8.27
N GLY A 211 -0.70 -13.70 -9.37
CA GLY A 211 -2.01 -14.18 -9.85
C GLY A 211 -2.07 -15.69 -10.12
N GLY A 212 -0.94 -16.33 -10.41
CA GLY A 212 -0.87 -17.78 -10.60
C GLY A 212 -0.69 -18.59 -9.31
N LEU A 213 -0.40 -17.95 -8.17
CA LEU A 213 -0.06 -18.63 -6.92
C LEU A 213 -1.26 -18.89 -6.01
N ALA A 214 -2.39 -18.19 -6.21
CA ALA A 214 -3.64 -18.50 -5.53
C ALA A 214 -4.41 -19.55 -6.34
N ASP A 215 -4.90 -20.58 -5.67
CA ASP A 215 -5.71 -21.62 -6.31
C ASP A 215 -7.18 -21.20 -6.45
N ASP A 216 -7.89 -21.76 -7.41
CA ASP A 216 -9.27 -21.38 -7.75
C ASP A 216 -10.26 -21.71 -6.63
N ALA A 217 -10.05 -22.80 -5.90
CA ALA A 217 -10.93 -23.21 -4.81
C ALA A 217 -10.85 -22.22 -3.63
N SER A 218 -9.64 -21.82 -3.26
CA SER A 218 -9.42 -20.80 -2.23
C SER A 218 -10.00 -19.44 -2.62
N ILE A 219 -9.85 -19.04 -3.89
CA ILE A 219 -10.44 -17.79 -4.39
C ILE A 219 -11.97 -17.88 -4.36
N GLN A 220 -12.56 -19.00 -4.81
CA GLN A 220 -14.01 -19.17 -4.80
C GLN A 220 -14.56 -19.13 -3.38
N GLN A 221 -13.92 -19.83 -2.44
CA GLN A 221 -14.30 -19.77 -1.02
C GLN A 221 -14.26 -18.34 -0.47
N ALA A 222 -13.24 -17.55 -0.84
CA ALA A 222 -13.14 -16.15 -0.43
C ALA A 222 -14.25 -15.29 -1.05
N ILE A 223 -14.65 -15.55 -2.31
CA ILE A 223 -15.78 -14.88 -2.97
C ILE A 223 -17.09 -15.23 -2.24
N ASP A 224 -17.31 -16.49 -1.94
CA ASP A 224 -18.54 -16.96 -1.29
C ASP A 224 -18.68 -16.39 0.13
N SER A 225 -17.59 -16.29 0.89
CA SER A 225 -17.60 -15.70 2.22
C SER A 225 -17.69 -14.18 2.18
N SER A 226 -16.98 -13.52 1.29
CA SER A 226 -16.91 -12.04 1.15
C SER A 226 -16.86 -11.33 2.51
N ASP A 227 -16.04 -11.82 3.43
CA ASP A 227 -16.02 -11.43 4.84
C ASP A 227 -15.04 -10.30 5.18
N GLY A 228 -14.29 -9.84 4.17
CA GLY A 228 -13.26 -8.81 4.34
C GLY A 228 -12.03 -9.27 5.13
N GLN A 229 -11.88 -10.58 5.37
CA GLN A 229 -10.72 -11.10 6.07
C GLN A 229 -9.51 -11.24 5.13
N PRO A 230 -8.27 -11.05 5.64
CA PRO A 230 -7.07 -11.20 4.85
C PRO A 230 -6.88 -12.66 4.39
N ARG A 231 -6.48 -12.81 3.14
CA ARG A 231 -6.13 -14.09 2.51
C ARG A 231 -4.68 -14.00 2.02
N TYR A 232 -3.82 -14.75 2.65
CA TYR A 232 -2.41 -14.86 2.27
C TYR A 232 -2.25 -15.55 0.91
N VAL A 233 -1.39 -15.02 0.04
CA VAL A 233 -1.09 -15.59 -1.27
C VAL A 233 0.31 -16.13 -1.32
N ALA A 234 1.31 -15.27 -1.15
CA ALA A 234 2.72 -15.60 -1.20
C ALA A 234 3.56 -14.45 -0.63
N LYS A 235 4.80 -14.75 -0.28
CA LYS A 235 5.86 -13.76 -0.05
C LYS A 235 6.67 -13.61 -1.32
N VAL A 236 6.96 -12.40 -1.75
CA VAL A 236 7.72 -12.10 -2.97
C VAL A 236 9.16 -11.80 -2.59
N TYR A 237 10.11 -12.47 -3.23
CA TYR A 237 11.54 -12.27 -3.01
C TYR A 237 12.20 -11.74 -4.27
N ASP A 238 13.02 -10.71 -4.17
CA ASP A 238 13.90 -10.31 -5.25
C ASP A 238 14.89 -11.46 -5.50
N LEU A 239 15.06 -11.82 -6.77
CA LEU A 239 15.81 -13.02 -7.14
C LEU A 239 17.16 -12.62 -7.76
N TYR A 240 18.23 -13.06 -7.13
CA TYR A 240 19.58 -12.84 -7.62
C TYR A 240 20.20 -14.13 -8.15
N LEU A 241 20.89 -14.05 -9.27
CA LEU A 241 21.71 -15.12 -9.80
C LEU A 241 23.16 -14.66 -9.90
N LYS A 242 24.05 -15.28 -9.11
CA LYS A 242 25.51 -14.95 -9.08
C LYS A 242 25.78 -13.46 -8.91
N GLY A 243 25.00 -12.81 -8.04
CA GLY A 243 25.10 -11.39 -7.71
C GLY A 243 24.32 -10.44 -8.64
N GLU A 244 23.72 -10.94 -9.72
CA GLU A 244 22.91 -10.14 -10.64
C GLU A 244 21.41 -10.26 -10.32
N LEU A 245 20.71 -9.14 -10.16
CA LEU A 245 19.25 -9.09 -9.96
C LEU A 245 18.55 -9.50 -11.26
N LEU A 246 17.65 -10.49 -11.15
CA LEU A 246 16.82 -10.91 -12.28
C LEU A 246 15.52 -10.08 -12.36
N ASP A 247 15.00 -9.93 -13.58
CA ASP A 247 13.67 -9.32 -13.84
C ASP A 247 12.51 -10.32 -13.61
N VAL A 248 12.66 -11.14 -12.59
CA VAL A 248 11.66 -12.10 -12.10
C VAL A 248 11.89 -12.34 -10.61
N HIS A 249 10.85 -12.78 -9.91
CA HIS A 249 10.91 -12.99 -8.46
C HIS A 249 10.84 -14.48 -8.11
N ALA A 250 11.38 -14.82 -6.96
CA ALA A 250 11.07 -16.06 -6.27
C ALA A 250 9.88 -15.84 -5.32
N TYR A 251 9.15 -16.92 -4.97
CA TYR A 251 7.92 -16.83 -4.21
C TYR A 251 7.92 -17.82 -3.04
N GLY A 252 7.77 -17.30 -1.82
CA GLY A 252 7.57 -18.11 -0.62
C GLY A 252 6.10 -18.45 -0.42
N LYS A 253 5.78 -19.74 -0.33
CA LYS A 253 4.42 -20.20 -0.04
C LYS A 253 4.45 -21.56 0.64
N ASP A 254 3.66 -21.72 1.71
CA ASP A 254 3.49 -23.00 2.43
C ASP A 254 4.82 -23.67 2.85
N GLY A 255 5.80 -22.86 3.27
CA GLY A 255 7.13 -23.33 3.67
C GLY A 255 8.09 -23.68 2.54
N HIS A 256 7.70 -23.46 1.29
CA HIS A 256 8.51 -23.68 0.09
C HIS A 256 8.88 -22.35 -0.57
N VAL A 257 9.99 -22.35 -1.31
CA VAL A 257 10.34 -21.24 -2.22
C VAL A 257 10.24 -21.76 -3.66
N TYR A 258 9.45 -21.07 -4.46
CA TYR A 258 9.23 -21.39 -5.86
C TYR A 258 10.03 -20.48 -6.78
N LEU A 259 10.76 -21.06 -7.72
CA LEU A 259 11.58 -20.36 -8.71
C LEU A 259 10.93 -20.42 -10.09
N PRO A 260 10.87 -19.31 -10.85
CA PRO A 260 10.39 -19.29 -12.25
C PRO A 260 11.45 -19.94 -13.14
N VAL A 261 11.39 -21.25 -13.27
CA VAL A 261 12.50 -22.10 -13.77
C VAL A 261 12.97 -21.75 -15.18
N MET A 262 12.04 -21.37 -16.08
CA MET A 262 12.44 -21.05 -17.46
C MET A 262 13.27 -19.76 -17.54
N ALA A 263 12.92 -18.75 -16.72
CA ALA A 263 13.67 -17.50 -16.64
C ALA A 263 15.03 -17.71 -15.98
N VAL A 264 15.06 -18.45 -14.87
CA VAL A 264 16.33 -18.78 -14.17
C VAL A 264 17.27 -19.60 -15.05
N ALA A 265 16.75 -20.64 -15.73
CA ALA A 265 17.56 -21.45 -16.64
C ALA A 265 18.15 -20.58 -17.78
N LYS A 266 17.34 -19.72 -18.38
CA LYS A 266 17.79 -18.79 -19.43
C LYS A 266 18.90 -17.86 -18.90
N ALA A 267 18.72 -17.26 -17.72
CA ALA A 267 19.73 -16.38 -17.11
C ALA A 267 21.03 -17.14 -16.77
N ALA A 268 20.92 -18.42 -16.39
CA ALA A 268 22.06 -19.30 -16.14
C ALA A 268 22.73 -19.86 -17.42
N GLY A 269 22.25 -19.49 -18.62
CA GLY A 269 22.75 -19.99 -19.89
C GLY A 269 22.39 -21.45 -20.17
N LEU A 270 21.34 -21.97 -19.52
CA LEU A 270 20.91 -23.37 -19.63
C LEU A 270 19.66 -23.50 -20.50
N ARG A 271 19.60 -24.58 -21.26
CA ARG A 271 18.38 -25.00 -21.96
C ARG A 271 17.52 -25.81 -21.01
N ALA A 272 16.28 -25.37 -20.80
CA ALA A 272 15.28 -26.12 -20.05
C ALA A 272 14.10 -26.45 -20.96
N GLU A 273 13.56 -27.65 -20.82
CA GLU A 273 12.41 -28.14 -21.59
C GLU A 273 11.29 -28.57 -20.63
N TRP A 274 10.06 -28.21 -20.99
CA TRP A 274 8.87 -28.57 -20.24
C TRP A 274 8.06 -29.64 -20.97
N SER A 275 7.70 -30.69 -20.24
CA SER A 275 6.78 -31.73 -20.70
C SER A 275 5.46 -31.62 -19.93
N PRO A 276 4.39 -31.10 -20.56
CA PRO A 276 3.07 -30.98 -19.90
C PRO A 276 2.48 -32.34 -19.52
N ASN A 277 2.68 -33.35 -20.37
CA ASN A 277 2.15 -34.71 -20.14
C ASN A 277 2.76 -35.38 -18.91
N TRP A 278 4.03 -35.12 -18.64
CA TRP A 278 4.75 -35.69 -17.49
C TRP A 278 4.87 -34.70 -16.33
N GLN A 279 4.42 -33.46 -16.50
CA GLN A 279 4.62 -32.35 -15.56
C GLN A 279 6.08 -32.26 -15.07
N ARG A 280 7.02 -32.35 -16.02
CA ARG A 280 8.46 -32.37 -15.72
C ARG A 280 9.23 -31.33 -16.50
N VAL A 281 10.16 -30.71 -15.79
CA VAL A 281 11.22 -29.87 -16.37
C VAL A 281 12.47 -30.71 -16.51
N THR A 282 13.11 -30.59 -17.67
CA THR A 282 14.35 -31.32 -17.99
C THR A 282 15.43 -30.32 -18.41
N THR A 283 16.64 -30.51 -17.95
CA THR A 283 17.87 -29.84 -18.43
C THR A 283 18.93 -30.89 -18.73
N ALA A 284 20.12 -30.46 -19.14
CA ALA A 284 21.27 -31.36 -19.31
C ALA A 284 21.69 -32.07 -18.01
N PHE A 285 21.30 -31.54 -16.85
CA PHE A 285 21.74 -32.04 -15.54
C PHE A 285 20.76 -32.99 -14.88
N GLY A 286 19.48 -32.94 -15.25
CA GLY A 286 18.46 -33.77 -14.64
C GLY A 286 17.04 -33.40 -15.06
N LYS A 287 16.10 -34.06 -14.38
CA LYS A 287 14.65 -33.84 -14.57
C LYS A 287 13.95 -33.85 -13.22
N ILE A 288 13.04 -32.92 -13.01
CA ILE A 288 12.24 -32.80 -11.80
C ILE A 288 10.78 -32.48 -12.14
N SER A 289 9.90 -32.57 -11.15
CA SER A 289 8.52 -32.14 -11.29
C SER A 289 8.47 -30.61 -11.35
N GLY A 290 7.69 -30.08 -12.29
CA GLY A 290 7.40 -28.64 -12.40
C GLY A 290 5.97 -28.34 -11.99
N LEU A 291 5.75 -27.13 -11.50
CA LEU A 291 4.44 -26.59 -11.13
C LEU A 291 4.06 -25.52 -12.16
N GLN A 292 3.15 -25.86 -13.07
CA GLN A 292 2.62 -24.87 -14.02
C GLN A 292 1.49 -24.07 -13.35
N ARG A 293 1.59 -22.76 -13.40
CA ARG A 293 0.57 -21.81 -12.92
C ARG A 293 0.36 -20.74 -14.00
N GLY A 294 -0.77 -20.80 -14.69
CA GLY A 294 -1.02 -19.96 -15.85
C GLY A 294 0.05 -20.13 -16.93
N LYS A 295 0.72 -19.05 -17.30
CA LYS A 295 1.82 -19.04 -18.28
C LYS A 295 3.20 -19.30 -17.66
N SER A 296 3.30 -19.32 -16.34
CA SER A 296 4.57 -19.47 -15.63
C SER A 296 4.76 -20.91 -15.15
N LEU A 297 5.99 -21.35 -15.19
CA LEU A 297 6.42 -22.66 -14.74
C LEU A 297 7.41 -22.50 -13.59
N TYR A 298 7.11 -23.13 -12.47
CA TYR A 298 7.89 -23.05 -11.25
C TYR A 298 8.48 -24.40 -10.87
N ILE A 299 9.58 -24.36 -10.13
CA ILE A 299 10.14 -25.48 -9.39
C ILE A 299 10.32 -25.09 -7.92
N ASP A 300 10.35 -26.04 -7.02
CA ASP A 300 10.82 -25.82 -5.66
C ASP A 300 12.31 -25.48 -5.68
N ALA A 301 12.73 -24.47 -4.95
CA ALA A 301 14.13 -24.04 -4.88
C ALA A 301 15.08 -25.14 -4.40
N LYS A 302 14.59 -26.07 -3.57
CA LYS A 302 15.37 -27.25 -3.12
C LYS A 302 15.81 -28.16 -4.27
N ASP A 303 15.11 -28.11 -5.40
CA ASP A 303 15.40 -28.92 -6.59
C ASP A 303 16.38 -28.20 -7.57
N ALA A 304 16.71 -26.93 -7.32
CA ALA A 304 17.65 -26.18 -8.15
C ALA A 304 19.03 -26.81 -8.28
N PRO A 305 19.64 -27.43 -7.22
CA PRO A 305 20.93 -28.12 -7.37
C PRO A 305 20.87 -29.27 -8.36
N THR A 306 19.79 -30.04 -8.39
CA THR A 306 19.62 -31.18 -9.28
C THR A 306 19.38 -30.73 -10.73
N LEU A 307 18.57 -29.70 -10.94
CA LEU A 307 18.14 -29.27 -12.27
C LEU A 307 19.07 -28.24 -12.91
N LEU A 308 19.61 -27.31 -12.11
CA LEU A 308 20.31 -26.11 -12.59
C LEU A 308 21.77 -26.05 -12.12
N ARG A 309 22.20 -26.93 -11.23
CA ARG A 309 23.51 -26.88 -10.54
C ARG A 309 23.70 -25.57 -9.76
N LEU A 310 22.61 -25.03 -9.21
CA LEU A 310 22.59 -23.83 -8.39
C LEU A 310 22.09 -24.17 -7.00
N THR A 311 22.70 -23.56 -5.99
CA THR A 311 22.22 -23.57 -4.60
C THR A 311 21.53 -22.26 -4.30
N GLY A 312 20.48 -22.31 -3.49
CA GLY A 312 19.69 -21.12 -3.16
C GLY A 312 19.51 -20.94 -1.66
N HIS A 313 19.55 -19.68 -1.22
CA HIS A 313 19.26 -19.31 0.17
C HIS A 313 18.61 -17.91 0.23
N LEU A 314 17.96 -17.59 1.35
CA LEU A 314 17.50 -16.25 1.66
C LEU A 314 18.61 -15.49 2.39
N ASP A 315 18.85 -14.25 1.98
CA ASP A 315 19.75 -13.34 2.67
C ASP A 315 19.02 -12.59 3.82
N GLU A 316 19.76 -11.75 4.55
CA GLU A 316 19.24 -10.95 5.67
C GLU A 316 18.21 -9.90 5.22
N ASN A 317 18.22 -9.51 3.95
CA ASN A 317 17.28 -8.55 3.38
C ASN A 317 16.06 -9.21 2.73
N HIS A 318 15.87 -10.52 2.95
CA HIS A 318 14.81 -11.32 2.35
C HIS A 318 14.88 -11.38 0.82
N ASN A 319 16.07 -11.30 0.21
CA ASN A 319 16.29 -11.62 -1.18
C ASN A 319 16.58 -13.12 -1.32
N PHE A 320 16.24 -13.71 -2.46
CA PHE A 320 16.60 -15.10 -2.76
C PHE A 320 17.82 -15.12 -3.67
N ILE A 321 18.91 -15.68 -3.18
CA ILE A 321 20.21 -15.72 -3.86
C ILE A 321 20.42 -17.10 -4.45
N LEU A 322 20.79 -17.18 -5.72
CA LEU A 322 21.20 -18.39 -6.44
C LEU A 322 22.68 -18.30 -6.82
N GLU A 323 23.45 -19.30 -6.42
CA GLU A 323 24.89 -19.44 -6.69
C GLU A 323 25.23 -20.75 -7.40
#